data_1b94bbd189669cf86a88ceac47985915
#
_entry.id   1b94bbd189669cf86a88ceac47985915
#
_cell.length_a   1.000
_cell.length_b   1.000
_cell.length_c   1.000
_cell.angle_alpha   90.00
_cell.angle_beta   90.00
_cell.angle_gamma   90.00
#
_symmetry.space_group_name_H-M   'P 1'
#
loop_
_entity.id
_entity.type
_entity.pdbx_description
1 polymer ?
#
loop_
_entity_poly.entity_id
_entity_poly.type
_entity_poly.pdbx_seq_one_letter_code
_entity_poly.pdbx_strand_id
1 'polypeptide(L)'
;MKRIYLLAVLSLLASCAQYRYVAEDAPAVEDVTLIMPYSRVFYIDQEGEHYDEAGSDEQQKLLTGLLLSSGLGITDTVDVVGLPNQKDLDWEIESLPRINHKRMGEIVFEGALDKFLESKGARYGLIVFSEGFIKDRKLYKKEVAKIVLMGVAFGAIGALAGGAIGGVFVDPNFSMSYEATPGWAYGSSLNAMLVDTQTGQVLFYNKILPVERNPLKPEALASQLQKLFRKYPR
;
A
#
# COMPACT_ATOMS: atom_id res chain seq x y z
N MET A 1 34.59 20.46 -11.40
CA MET A 1 34.04 19.11 -11.53
C MET A 1 33.52 18.52 -10.22
N LYS A 2 34.21 18.59 -9.06
CA LYS A 2 33.74 18.03 -7.76
C LYS A 2 32.39 18.57 -7.27
N ARG A 3 32.02 19.84 -7.55
CA ARG A 3 30.75 20.44 -7.14
C ARG A 3 29.52 19.91 -7.90
N ILE A 4 29.70 19.45 -9.15
CA ILE A 4 28.62 18.89 -9.98
C ILE A 4 28.23 17.49 -9.48
N TYR A 5 29.20 16.68 -9.03
CA TYR A 5 28.93 15.37 -8.47
C TYR A 5 28.18 15.47 -7.13
N LEU A 6 28.49 16.49 -6.31
CA LEU A 6 27.78 16.69 -5.03
C LEU A 6 26.31 17.05 -5.24
N LEU A 7 26.00 17.89 -6.24
CA LEU A 7 24.61 18.23 -6.60
C LEU A 7 23.86 17.03 -7.18
N ALA A 8 24.50 16.20 -8.00
CA ALA A 8 23.88 14.98 -8.53
C ALA A 8 23.59 13.94 -7.44
N VAL A 9 24.47 13.78 -6.44
CA VAL A 9 24.25 12.89 -5.29
C VAL A 9 23.17 13.44 -4.38
N LEU A 10 23.10 14.75 -4.15
CA LEU A 10 22.02 15.38 -3.37
C LEU A 10 20.65 15.25 -4.05
N SER A 11 20.58 15.35 -5.38
CA SER A 11 19.32 15.17 -6.10
C SER A 11 18.83 13.70 -6.09
N LEU A 12 19.73 12.73 -6.05
CA LEU A 12 19.39 11.32 -5.89
C LEU A 12 18.86 11.00 -4.49
N LEU A 13 19.29 11.71 -3.44
CA LEU A 13 18.79 11.56 -2.08
C LEU A 13 17.43 12.23 -1.86
N ALA A 14 17.06 13.21 -2.69
CA ALA A 14 15.75 13.88 -2.63
C ALA A 14 14.62 13.11 -3.31
N SER A 15 14.91 12.00 -3.99
CA SER A 15 13.97 11.25 -4.83
C SER A 15 13.15 10.19 -4.07
N CYS A 16 13.24 10.10 -2.75
CA CYS A 16 12.27 9.31 -1.98
C CYS A 16 10.94 10.07 -1.92
N ALA A 17 10.12 9.93 -2.94
CA ALA A 17 8.76 10.44 -2.95
C ALA A 17 8.02 9.85 -1.75
N GLN A 18 7.81 10.67 -0.72
CA GLN A 18 7.02 10.28 0.45
C GLN A 18 5.56 10.47 0.09
N TYR A 19 4.85 9.38 -0.09
CA TYR A 19 3.39 9.36 -0.30
C TYR A 19 2.66 9.49 1.04
N ARG A 20 3.07 10.46 1.86
CA ARG A 20 2.54 10.63 3.20
C ARG A 20 2.01 12.04 3.40
N TYR A 21 0.87 12.10 4.06
CA TYR A 21 0.27 13.30 4.60
C TYR A 21 0.01 13.13 6.10
N VAL A 22 0.25 14.16 6.87
CA VAL A 22 -0.15 14.29 8.27
C VAL A 22 -0.67 15.72 8.41
N ALA A 23 -1.87 15.90 8.94
CA ALA A 23 -2.41 17.22 9.19
C ALA A 23 -1.53 17.96 10.20
N GLU A 24 -1.28 19.25 9.97
CA GLU A 24 -0.37 20.05 10.81
C GLU A 24 -0.86 20.12 12.28
N ASP A 25 -2.18 20.20 12.46
CA ASP A 25 -2.84 20.28 13.75
C ASP A 25 -3.48 18.95 14.17
N ALA A 26 -3.00 17.81 13.63
CA ALA A 26 -3.55 16.51 14.01
C ALA A 26 -3.40 16.29 15.53
N PRO A 27 -4.50 16.11 16.28
CA PRO A 27 -4.44 15.82 17.70
C PRO A 27 -3.80 14.44 17.92
N ALA A 28 -3.33 14.19 19.14
CA ALA A 28 -3.09 12.82 19.55
C ALA A 28 -4.42 12.07 19.51
N VAL A 29 -4.44 10.96 18.79
CA VAL A 29 -5.67 10.22 18.48
C VAL A 29 -5.76 9.00 19.39
N GLU A 30 -6.84 8.95 20.15
CA GLU A 30 -7.26 7.82 20.97
C GLU A 30 -8.65 7.37 20.51
N ASP A 31 -9.08 6.20 20.91
CA ASP A 31 -10.41 5.63 20.58
C ASP A 31 -10.65 5.53 19.06
N VAL A 32 -9.70 4.91 18.38
CA VAL A 32 -9.77 4.68 16.93
C VAL A 32 -10.63 3.45 16.63
N THR A 33 -11.59 3.60 15.73
CA THR A 33 -12.33 2.48 15.14
C THR A 33 -11.62 2.03 13.85
N LEU A 34 -11.16 0.79 13.85
CA LEU A 34 -10.58 0.16 12.67
C LEU A 34 -11.69 -0.41 11.79
N ILE A 35 -11.78 0.05 10.54
CA ILE A 35 -12.50 -0.72 9.51
C ILE A 35 -11.67 -1.95 9.21
N MET A 36 -12.29 -3.13 9.23
CA MET A 36 -11.61 -4.39 8.91
C MET A 36 -10.77 -4.21 7.64
N PRO A 37 -9.46 -4.51 7.68
CA PRO A 37 -8.57 -4.23 6.55
C PRO A 37 -9.08 -4.85 5.27
N TYR A 38 -9.13 -4.06 4.21
CA TYR A 38 -9.50 -4.55 2.89
C TYR A 38 -8.26 -5.14 2.22
N SER A 39 -8.30 -6.44 1.96
CA SER A 39 -7.15 -7.19 1.42
C SER A 39 -7.49 -7.82 0.09
N ARG A 40 -6.59 -7.66 -0.88
CA ARG A 40 -6.68 -8.30 -2.19
C ARG A 40 -5.37 -9.00 -2.49
N VAL A 41 -5.41 -10.32 -2.53
CA VAL A 41 -4.28 -11.14 -2.96
C VAL A 41 -4.61 -11.79 -4.30
N PHE A 42 -3.66 -11.79 -5.20
CA PHE A 42 -3.78 -12.42 -6.51
C PHE A 42 -2.77 -13.55 -6.63
N TYR A 43 -3.20 -14.66 -7.17
CA TYR A 43 -2.32 -15.73 -7.63
C TYR A 43 -2.07 -15.58 -9.12
N ILE A 44 -0.81 -15.67 -9.54
CA ILE A 44 -0.42 -15.44 -10.92
C ILE A 44 0.27 -16.68 -11.45
N ASP A 45 -0.29 -17.26 -12.49
CA ASP A 45 0.26 -18.41 -13.20
C ASP A 45 0.37 -18.18 -14.71
N GLN A 46 0.46 -19.25 -15.50
CA GLN A 46 0.57 -19.17 -16.95
C GLN A 46 -0.73 -18.77 -17.65
N GLU A 47 -1.87 -18.92 -16.96
CA GLU A 47 -3.20 -18.57 -17.47
C GLU A 47 -3.56 -17.11 -17.19
N GLY A 48 -2.84 -16.47 -16.25
CA GLY A 48 -3.00 -15.07 -15.92
C GLY A 48 -3.04 -14.78 -14.43
N GLU A 49 -3.74 -13.70 -14.10
CA GLU A 49 -3.96 -13.22 -12.75
C GLU A 49 -5.33 -13.68 -12.26
N HIS A 50 -5.37 -14.35 -11.11
CA HIS A 50 -6.56 -14.88 -10.46
C HIS A 50 -6.70 -14.31 -9.06
N TYR A 51 -7.88 -13.83 -8.71
CA TYR A 51 -8.17 -13.41 -7.34
C TYR A 51 -8.10 -14.63 -6.40
N ASP A 52 -7.27 -14.53 -5.37
CA ASP A 52 -7.11 -15.55 -4.33
C ASP A 52 -7.90 -15.13 -3.08
N GLU A 53 -9.15 -15.61 -2.97
CA GLU A 53 -10.04 -15.32 -1.85
C GLU A 53 -9.44 -15.81 -0.53
N ALA A 54 -8.91 -17.04 -0.50
CA ALA A 54 -8.32 -17.62 0.71
C ALA A 54 -7.08 -16.84 1.16
N GLY A 55 -6.21 -16.45 0.23
CA GLY A 55 -5.05 -15.60 0.50
C GLY A 55 -5.45 -14.21 0.97
N SER A 56 -6.52 -13.64 0.42
CA SER A 56 -7.05 -12.33 0.82
C SER A 56 -7.58 -12.37 2.26
N ASP A 57 -8.34 -13.40 2.62
CA ASP A 57 -8.85 -13.64 3.97
C ASP A 57 -7.71 -13.86 4.98
N GLU A 58 -6.70 -14.64 4.61
CA GLU A 58 -5.53 -14.86 5.45
C GLU A 58 -4.78 -13.56 5.70
N GLN A 59 -4.53 -12.76 4.65
CA GLN A 59 -3.87 -11.46 4.77
C GLN A 59 -4.68 -10.50 5.64
N GLN A 60 -6.01 -10.44 5.48
CA GLN A 60 -6.90 -9.61 6.29
C GLN A 60 -6.78 -9.96 7.78
N LYS A 61 -6.82 -11.26 8.12
CA LYS A 61 -6.66 -11.73 9.51
C LYS A 61 -5.31 -11.36 10.10
N LEU A 62 -4.23 -11.55 9.33
CA LEU A 62 -2.88 -11.17 9.73
C LEU A 62 -2.75 -9.67 9.98
N LEU A 63 -3.26 -8.85 9.07
CA LEU A 63 -3.24 -7.39 9.19
C LEU A 63 -4.04 -6.94 10.40
N THR A 64 -5.25 -7.48 10.61
CA THR A 64 -6.08 -7.15 11.76
C THR A 64 -5.35 -7.43 13.07
N GLY A 65 -4.77 -8.63 13.22
CA GLY A 65 -4.02 -8.99 14.42
C GLY A 65 -2.81 -8.09 14.68
N LEU A 66 -2.06 -7.75 13.63
CA LEU A 66 -0.91 -6.85 13.73
C LEU A 66 -1.33 -5.41 14.07
N LEU A 67 -2.42 -4.90 13.50
CA LEU A 67 -2.93 -3.57 13.78
C LEU A 67 -3.43 -3.44 15.21
N LEU A 68 -4.21 -4.39 15.70
CA LEU A 68 -4.70 -4.40 17.09
C LEU A 68 -3.56 -4.43 18.12
N SER A 69 -2.45 -5.08 17.78
CA SER A 69 -1.27 -5.15 18.66
C SER A 69 -0.28 -3.98 18.51
N SER A 70 -0.54 -3.04 17.60
CA SER A 70 0.45 -2.01 17.20
C SER A 70 0.50 -0.77 18.08
N GLY A 71 -0.42 -0.62 19.05
CA GLY A 71 -0.51 0.58 19.89
C GLY A 71 -0.96 1.84 19.14
N LEU A 72 -1.78 1.70 18.12
CA LEU A 72 -2.36 2.81 17.33
C LEU A 72 -3.62 3.43 17.96
N GLY A 73 -3.95 3.08 19.21
CA GLY A 73 -5.16 3.56 19.88
C GLY A 73 -6.45 2.93 19.37
N ILE A 74 -6.36 1.77 18.70
CA ILE A 74 -7.52 1.05 18.18
C ILE A 74 -8.26 0.41 19.37
N THR A 75 -9.51 0.81 19.55
CA THR A 75 -10.40 0.34 20.64
C THR A 75 -11.58 -0.47 20.12
N ASP A 76 -11.91 -0.29 18.83
CA ASP A 76 -13.02 -1.00 18.20
C ASP A 76 -12.67 -1.41 16.76
N THR A 77 -13.38 -2.43 16.26
CA THR A 77 -13.31 -2.90 14.89
C THR A 77 -14.68 -3.07 14.29
N VAL A 78 -14.86 -2.60 13.06
CA VAL A 78 -16.11 -2.73 12.33
C VAL A 78 -15.90 -3.38 10.98
N ASP A 79 -16.84 -4.23 10.58
CA ASP A 79 -16.84 -4.90 9.29
C ASP A 79 -17.87 -4.24 8.37
N VAL A 80 -17.51 -4.10 7.10
CA VAL A 80 -18.40 -3.57 6.05
C VAL A 80 -19.08 -4.68 5.25
N VAL A 81 -18.69 -5.93 5.44
CA VAL A 81 -19.23 -7.08 4.71
C VAL A 81 -20.70 -7.31 5.09
N GLY A 82 -21.52 -7.51 4.07
CA GLY A 82 -22.96 -7.79 4.25
C GLY A 82 -23.81 -6.55 4.52
N LEU A 83 -23.25 -5.35 4.49
CA LEU A 83 -24.02 -4.11 4.63
C LEU A 83 -24.80 -3.78 3.35
N PRO A 84 -25.98 -3.13 3.45
CA PRO A 84 -26.78 -2.75 2.28
C PRO A 84 -26.03 -1.86 1.27
N ASN A 85 -25.10 -1.05 1.74
CA ASN A 85 -24.28 -0.13 0.94
C ASN A 85 -22.83 -0.61 0.78
N GLN A 86 -22.57 -1.90 0.96
CA GLN A 86 -21.21 -2.47 0.87
C GLN A 86 -20.48 -2.07 -0.41
N LYS A 87 -21.16 -2.06 -1.56
CA LYS A 87 -20.52 -1.70 -2.85
C LYS A 87 -19.95 -0.29 -2.87
N ASP A 88 -20.65 0.66 -2.24
CA ASP A 88 -20.19 2.05 -2.17
C ASP A 88 -18.98 2.15 -1.22
N LEU A 89 -19.04 1.44 -0.10
CA LEU A 89 -17.94 1.35 0.86
C LEU A 89 -16.70 0.71 0.24
N ASP A 90 -16.85 -0.42 -0.45
CA ASP A 90 -15.77 -1.10 -1.16
C ASP A 90 -15.14 -0.18 -2.21
N TRP A 91 -15.96 0.53 -2.99
CA TRP A 91 -15.46 1.47 -4.00
C TRP A 91 -14.64 2.61 -3.38
N GLU A 92 -15.09 3.18 -2.25
CA GLU A 92 -14.35 4.23 -1.55
C GLU A 92 -13.01 3.69 -1.02
N ILE A 93 -12.99 2.51 -0.39
CA ILE A 93 -11.76 1.87 0.10
C ILE A 93 -10.80 1.59 -1.06
N GLU A 94 -11.28 1.03 -2.16
CA GLU A 94 -10.47 0.72 -3.34
C GLU A 94 -9.94 1.98 -4.05
N SER A 95 -10.55 3.13 -3.82
CA SER A 95 -10.10 4.41 -4.36
C SER A 95 -8.89 4.99 -3.62
N LEU A 96 -8.65 4.60 -2.35
CA LEU A 96 -7.59 5.16 -1.51
C LEU A 96 -6.20 5.14 -2.16
N PRO A 97 -5.77 4.04 -2.81
CA PRO A 97 -4.47 4.00 -3.47
C PRO A 97 -4.28 5.04 -4.57
N ARG A 98 -5.39 5.55 -5.14
CA ARG A 98 -5.39 6.50 -6.26
C ARG A 98 -5.40 7.95 -5.82
N ILE A 99 -5.60 8.22 -4.53
CA ILE A 99 -5.67 9.58 -4.01
C ILE A 99 -4.30 10.24 -4.07
N ASN A 100 -4.27 11.48 -4.57
CA ASN A 100 -3.06 12.29 -4.58
C ASN A 100 -2.76 12.84 -3.18
N HIS A 101 -1.73 12.32 -2.54
CA HIS A 101 -1.33 12.71 -1.18
C HIS A 101 -1.07 14.22 -1.00
N LYS A 102 -0.70 14.95 -2.06
CA LYS A 102 -0.48 16.41 -1.99
C LYS A 102 -1.75 17.22 -1.79
N ARG A 103 -2.90 16.63 -2.09
CA ARG A 103 -4.22 17.27 -1.94
C ARG A 103 -5.01 16.77 -0.75
N MET A 104 -4.41 15.93 0.11
CA MET A 104 -5.12 15.35 1.25
C MET A 104 -5.67 16.39 2.23
N GLY A 105 -4.96 17.49 2.45
CA GLY A 105 -5.45 18.58 3.29
C GLY A 105 -6.62 19.38 2.73
N GLU A 106 -6.91 19.21 1.44
CA GLU A 106 -8.04 19.86 0.75
C GLU A 106 -9.27 18.94 0.66
N ILE A 107 -9.09 17.65 1.00
CA ILE A 107 -10.15 16.63 0.88
C ILE A 107 -10.98 16.67 2.16
N VAL A 108 -12.29 16.88 1.98
CA VAL A 108 -13.30 16.60 3.00
C VAL A 108 -13.90 15.23 2.68
N PHE A 109 -13.79 14.34 3.64
CA PHE A 109 -14.28 12.97 3.50
C PHE A 109 -15.75 12.95 3.92
N GLU A 110 -16.67 13.00 2.96
CA GLU A 110 -18.13 13.04 3.16
C GLU A 110 -18.84 11.87 2.45
N GLY A 111 -18.18 10.73 2.35
CA GLY A 111 -18.64 9.58 1.60
C GLY A 111 -19.52 8.60 2.38
N ALA A 112 -19.66 7.40 1.83
CA ALA A 112 -20.37 6.30 2.46
C ALA A 112 -19.64 5.78 3.71
N LEU A 113 -18.29 5.77 3.68
CA LEU A 113 -17.44 5.37 4.82
C LEU A 113 -17.59 6.31 6.01
N ASP A 114 -17.63 7.62 5.75
CA ASP A 114 -17.81 8.63 6.79
C ASP A 114 -19.14 8.43 7.51
N LYS A 115 -20.23 8.39 6.77
CA LYS A 115 -21.58 8.12 7.31
C LYS A 115 -21.67 6.78 8.04
N PHE A 116 -20.98 5.77 7.56
CA PHE A 116 -20.92 4.47 8.22
C PHE A 116 -20.24 4.58 9.59
N LEU A 117 -19.07 5.21 9.66
CA LEU A 117 -18.33 5.43 10.90
C LEU A 117 -19.13 6.29 11.91
N GLU A 118 -19.75 7.39 11.44
CA GLU A 118 -20.66 8.20 12.26
C GLU A 118 -21.80 7.36 12.85
N SER A 119 -22.41 6.47 12.03
CA SER A 119 -23.49 5.58 12.50
C SER A 119 -23.05 4.62 13.59
N LYS A 120 -21.73 4.36 13.70
CA LYS A 120 -21.11 3.56 14.77
C LYS A 120 -20.69 4.41 15.98
N GLY A 121 -20.88 5.72 15.92
CA GLY A 121 -20.40 6.64 16.94
C GLY A 121 -18.88 6.81 16.96
N ALA A 122 -18.21 6.37 15.91
CA ALA A 122 -16.76 6.47 15.80
C ALA A 122 -16.35 7.89 15.42
N ARG A 123 -15.54 8.54 16.25
CA ARG A 123 -14.95 9.84 15.92
C ARG A 123 -13.77 9.69 14.97
N TYR A 124 -12.91 8.71 15.22
CA TYR A 124 -11.74 8.47 14.38
C TYR A 124 -11.84 7.12 13.68
N GLY A 125 -11.79 7.15 12.36
CA GLY A 125 -11.83 5.95 11.53
C GLY A 125 -10.49 5.66 10.89
N LEU A 126 -9.93 4.47 11.14
CA LEU A 126 -8.73 3.98 10.46
C LEU A 126 -9.11 2.99 9.37
N ILE A 127 -8.71 3.30 8.16
CA ILE A 127 -8.95 2.49 6.96
C ILE A 127 -7.60 1.98 6.47
N VAL A 128 -7.48 0.67 6.24
CA VAL A 128 -6.26 0.05 5.71
C VAL A 128 -6.61 -0.78 4.50
N PHE A 129 -5.95 -0.50 3.38
CA PHE A 129 -6.05 -1.25 2.15
C PHE A 129 -4.73 -1.95 1.86
N SER A 130 -4.79 -3.22 1.52
CA SER A 130 -3.64 -4.04 1.12
C SER A 130 -3.89 -4.70 -0.22
N GLU A 131 -2.89 -4.69 -1.06
CA GLU A 131 -2.88 -5.44 -2.31
C GLU A 131 -1.58 -6.23 -2.42
N GLY A 132 -1.68 -7.47 -2.88
CA GLY A 132 -0.51 -8.32 -3.05
C GLY A 132 -0.70 -9.37 -4.14
N PHE A 133 0.41 -9.98 -4.56
CA PHE A 133 0.38 -11.12 -5.47
C PHE A 133 1.41 -12.18 -5.09
N ILE A 134 1.16 -13.41 -5.52
CA ILE A 134 2.02 -14.56 -5.41
C ILE A 134 2.12 -15.20 -6.79
N LYS A 135 3.32 -15.31 -7.34
CA LYS A 135 3.54 -15.98 -8.65
C LYS A 135 3.79 -17.47 -8.48
N ASP A 136 3.23 -18.24 -9.40
CA ASP A 136 3.59 -19.65 -9.57
C ASP A 136 5.10 -19.80 -9.74
N ARG A 137 5.65 -20.82 -9.10
CA ARG A 137 7.10 -21.08 -9.13
C ARG A 137 7.67 -21.33 -10.51
N LYS A 138 6.88 -21.95 -11.41
CA LYS A 138 7.34 -22.24 -12.78
C LYS A 138 7.36 -20.96 -13.60
N LEU A 139 6.30 -20.13 -13.47
CA LEU A 139 6.24 -18.83 -14.13
C LEU A 139 7.38 -17.92 -13.68
N TYR A 140 7.60 -17.78 -12.36
CA TYR A 140 8.70 -17.00 -11.80
C TYR A 140 10.06 -17.45 -12.36
N LYS A 141 10.36 -18.77 -12.34
CA LYS A 141 11.62 -19.30 -12.88
C LYS A 141 11.79 -18.98 -14.37
N LYS A 142 10.71 -19.06 -15.16
CA LYS A 142 10.72 -18.74 -16.59
C LYS A 142 11.00 -17.25 -16.83
N GLU A 143 10.42 -16.37 -16.03
CA GLU A 143 10.67 -14.92 -16.10
C GLU A 143 12.11 -14.59 -15.73
N VAL A 144 12.61 -15.11 -14.61
CA VAL A 144 14.01 -14.92 -14.20
C VAL A 144 14.99 -15.41 -15.24
N ALA A 145 14.74 -16.58 -15.83
CA ALA A 145 15.58 -17.11 -16.91
C ALA A 145 15.61 -16.18 -18.13
N LYS A 146 14.46 -15.59 -18.51
CA LYS A 146 14.39 -14.59 -19.59
C LYS A 146 15.18 -13.34 -19.25
N ILE A 147 15.05 -12.82 -18.02
CA ILE A 147 15.77 -11.62 -17.56
C ILE A 147 17.27 -11.88 -17.59
N VAL A 148 17.73 -13.04 -17.11
CA VAL A 148 19.15 -13.42 -17.14
C VAL A 148 19.65 -13.55 -18.57
N LEU A 149 18.91 -14.19 -19.46
CA LEU A 149 19.28 -14.30 -20.88
C LEU A 149 19.36 -12.94 -21.55
N MET A 150 18.38 -12.06 -21.30
CA MET A 150 18.42 -10.69 -21.81
C MET A 150 19.57 -9.88 -21.17
N GLY A 151 19.78 -10.04 -19.87
CA GLY A 151 20.91 -9.40 -19.16
C GLY A 151 22.27 -9.81 -19.70
N VAL A 152 22.45 -11.09 -20.04
CA VAL A 152 23.66 -11.59 -20.69
C VAL A 152 23.78 -11.05 -22.13
N ALA A 153 22.66 -10.99 -22.87
CA ALA A 153 22.65 -10.44 -24.22
C ALA A 153 22.91 -8.93 -24.26
N PHE A 154 22.38 -8.19 -23.25
CA PHE A 154 22.56 -6.71 -23.12
C PHE A 154 23.69 -6.32 -22.18
N GLY A 155 24.19 -7.22 -21.34
CA GLY A 155 25.27 -6.96 -20.39
C GLY A 155 26.59 -6.58 -21.08
N ALA A 156 26.82 -7.04 -22.31
CA ALA A 156 27.93 -6.59 -23.15
C ALA A 156 27.73 -5.16 -23.68
N ILE A 157 26.49 -4.65 -23.73
CA ILE A 157 26.16 -3.31 -24.25
C ILE A 157 25.81 -2.38 -23.09
N GLY A 158 25.22 -2.87 -22.00
CA GLY A 158 24.72 -2.10 -20.87
C GLY A 158 25.79 -1.63 -19.88
N ALA A 159 26.98 -2.25 -19.86
CA ALA A 159 28.11 -1.78 -19.07
C ALA A 159 28.63 -0.41 -19.56
N LEU A 160 28.31 -0.02 -20.79
CA LEU A 160 28.66 1.29 -21.36
C LEU A 160 27.57 2.36 -21.16
N ALA A 161 26.35 1.97 -20.81
CA ALA A 161 25.22 2.88 -20.66
C ALA A 161 24.69 2.91 -19.22
N GLY A 162 25.55 2.86 -18.19
CA GLY A 162 25.33 3.12 -16.76
C GLY A 162 23.87 3.26 -16.32
N GLY A 163 23.00 2.30 -16.58
CA GLY A 163 21.58 2.54 -16.38
C GLY A 163 20.84 1.28 -15.95
N ALA A 164 20.29 1.35 -14.82
CA ALA A 164 19.14 0.67 -14.25
C ALA A 164 18.38 -0.27 -15.22
N ILE A 165 18.83 -1.52 -15.32
CA ILE A 165 17.96 -2.60 -15.71
C ILE A 165 17.12 -2.90 -14.47
N GLY A 166 15.86 -2.46 -14.48
CA GLY A 166 14.91 -2.74 -13.39
C GLY A 166 14.35 -1.52 -12.67
N GLY A 167 14.36 -0.35 -13.30
CA GLY A 167 13.50 0.75 -12.85
C GLY A 167 12.05 0.35 -13.10
N VAL A 168 11.40 -0.26 -12.13
CA VAL A 168 9.95 -0.42 -12.14
C VAL A 168 9.39 0.99 -12.09
N PHE A 169 8.89 1.50 -13.22
CA PHE A 169 8.05 2.69 -13.22
C PHE A 169 6.72 2.29 -12.57
N VAL A 170 6.69 2.35 -11.24
CA VAL A 170 5.44 2.22 -10.51
C VAL A 170 4.73 3.55 -10.69
N ASP A 171 3.72 3.59 -11.55
CA ASP A 171 2.77 4.69 -11.57
C ASP A 171 2.16 4.80 -10.17
N PRO A 172 2.32 5.92 -9.47
CA PRO A 172 1.78 6.09 -8.13
C PRO A 172 0.25 5.97 -8.05
N ASN A 173 -0.43 6.02 -9.18
CA ASN A 173 -1.88 5.84 -9.31
C ASN A 173 -2.28 4.41 -9.68
N PHE A 174 -1.33 3.48 -9.73
CA PHE A 174 -1.59 2.14 -10.25
C PHE A 174 -1.93 1.15 -9.12
N SER A 175 -2.96 0.35 -9.34
CA SER A 175 -3.09 -0.97 -8.72
C SER A 175 -1.90 -1.82 -9.13
N MET A 176 -1.44 -2.71 -8.25
CA MET A 176 -0.26 -3.54 -8.51
C MET A 176 -0.56 -4.45 -9.70
N SER A 177 0.05 -4.17 -10.86
CA SER A 177 0.00 -5.06 -12.01
C SER A 177 1.22 -5.96 -12.00
N TYR A 178 1.02 -7.26 -12.13
CA TYR A 178 2.11 -8.24 -12.22
C TYR A 178 3.01 -7.99 -13.43
N GLU A 179 2.47 -7.40 -14.49
CA GLU A 179 3.21 -7.04 -15.70
C GLU A 179 4.28 -5.97 -15.43
N ALA A 180 4.04 -5.11 -14.42
CA ALA A 180 4.97 -4.08 -14.01
C ALA A 180 6.12 -4.58 -13.13
N THR A 181 6.07 -5.85 -12.66
CA THR A 181 7.05 -6.43 -11.72
C THR A 181 7.67 -7.73 -12.24
N PRO A 182 8.28 -7.73 -13.44
CA PRO A 182 8.93 -8.93 -13.95
C PRO A 182 10.08 -9.33 -13.01
N GLY A 183 10.16 -10.63 -12.72
CA GLY A 183 11.21 -11.19 -11.85
C GLY A 183 10.92 -11.13 -10.35
N TRP A 184 9.78 -10.59 -9.91
CA TRP A 184 9.34 -10.72 -8.53
C TRP A 184 8.52 -12.01 -8.34
N ALA A 185 8.84 -12.76 -7.28
CA ALA A 185 8.03 -13.93 -6.89
C ALA A 185 6.76 -13.53 -6.14
N TYR A 186 6.82 -12.39 -5.48
CA TYR A 186 5.77 -11.84 -4.63
C TYR A 186 5.75 -10.33 -4.77
N GLY A 187 4.61 -9.73 -4.51
CA GLY A 187 4.49 -8.30 -4.35
C GLY A 187 3.50 -7.94 -3.26
N SER A 188 3.72 -6.85 -2.55
CA SER A 188 2.73 -6.29 -1.63
C SER A 188 2.83 -4.78 -1.55
N SER A 189 1.68 -4.12 -1.37
CA SER A 189 1.54 -2.70 -1.10
C SER A 189 0.54 -2.49 0.03
N LEU A 190 0.70 -1.39 0.77
CA LEU A 190 -0.19 -1.01 1.86
C LEU A 190 -0.54 0.47 1.76
N ASN A 191 -1.80 0.78 2.05
CA ASN A 191 -2.27 2.16 2.20
C ASN A 191 -3.03 2.28 3.52
N ALA A 192 -2.90 3.41 4.19
CA ALA A 192 -3.68 3.71 5.39
C ALA A 192 -4.16 5.15 5.37
N MET A 193 -5.37 5.37 5.84
CA MET A 193 -5.97 6.68 6.04
C MET A 193 -6.66 6.72 7.40
N LEU A 194 -6.44 7.79 8.13
CA LEU A 194 -7.15 8.13 9.35
C LEU A 194 -8.00 9.37 9.09
N VAL A 195 -9.27 9.29 9.41
CA VAL A 195 -10.23 10.39 9.26
C VAL A 195 -10.85 10.78 10.60
N ASP A 196 -11.13 12.06 10.78
CA ASP A 196 -12.01 12.57 11.83
C ASP A 196 -13.41 12.74 11.22
N THR A 197 -14.34 11.89 11.61
CA THR A 197 -15.69 11.85 11.06
C THR A 197 -16.52 13.10 11.42
N GLN A 198 -16.20 13.78 12.52
CA GLN A 198 -16.91 15.02 12.90
C GLN A 198 -16.60 16.20 11.96
N THR A 199 -15.42 16.20 11.37
CA THR A 199 -14.97 17.29 10.48
C THR A 199 -14.83 16.84 9.02
N GLY A 200 -14.87 15.54 8.75
CA GLY A 200 -14.52 14.95 7.46
C GLY A 200 -13.03 15.10 7.09
N GLN A 201 -12.20 15.55 8.01
CA GLN A 201 -10.79 15.83 7.74
C GLN A 201 -9.94 14.56 7.72
N VAL A 202 -9.09 14.42 6.71
CA VAL A 202 -8.03 13.42 6.71
C VAL A 202 -6.91 13.87 7.64
N LEU A 203 -6.68 13.14 8.73
CA LEU A 203 -5.64 13.44 9.72
C LEU A 203 -4.30 12.79 9.35
N PHE A 204 -4.36 11.62 8.73
CA PHE A 204 -3.18 10.88 8.30
C PHE A 204 -3.48 10.11 7.02
N TYR A 205 -2.53 10.10 6.12
CA TYR A 205 -2.49 9.22 4.96
C TYR A 205 -1.06 8.78 4.69
N ASN A 206 -0.86 7.52 4.40
CA ASN A 206 0.43 7.04 3.94
C ASN A 206 0.25 5.84 2.99
N LYS A 207 1.21 5.70 2.09
CA LYS A 207 1.24 4.63 1.10
C LYS A 207 2.62 4.00 1.07
N ILE A 208 2.67 2.69 1.19
CA ILE A 208 3.83 1.87 0.85
C ILE A 208 3.66 1.40 -0.59
N LEU A 209 4.51 1.89 -1.47
CA LEU A 209 4.54 1.43 -2.85
C LEU A 209 4.82 -0.07 -2.93
N PRO A 210 4.47 -0.73 -4.03
CA PRO A 210 4.75 -2.13 -4.23
C PRO A 210 6.22 -2.46 -3.93
N VAL A 211 6.41 -3.48 -3.13
CA VAL A 211 7.72 -4.02 -2.76
C VAL A 211 7.72 -5.54 -2.93
N GLU A 212 8.89 -6.11 -3.25
CA GLU A 212 9.04 -7.55 -3.33
C GLU A 212 8.99 -8.17 -1.92
N ARG A 213 7.78 -8.42 -1.45
CA ARG A 213 7.49 -9.04 -0.16
C ARG A 213 6.30 -9.98 -0.30
N ASN A 214 6.39 -11.14 0.37
CA ASN A 214 5.27 -12.08 0.41
C ASN A 214 4.12 -11.48 1.24
N PRO A 215 2.91 -11.30 0.64
CA PRO A 215 1.77 -10.68 1.30
C PRO A 215 1.17 -11.52 2.44
N LEU A 216 1.52 -12.80 2.54
CA LEU A 216 1.03 -13.73 3.58
C LEU A 216 2.06 -13.99 4.67
N LYS A 217 3.21 -13.29 4.68
CA LYS A 217 4.22 -13.45 5.75
C LYS A 217 4.06 -12.40 6.84
N PRO A 218 3.78 -12.79 8.10
CA PRO A 218 3.56 -11.85 9.20
C PRO A 218 4.72 -10.86 9.39
N GLU A 219 5.97 -11.32 9.26
CA GLU A 219 7.15 -10.46 9.44
C GLU A 219 7.27 -9.41 8.34
N ALA A 220 6.88 -9.77 7.11
CA ALA A 220 6.86 -8.84 5.99
C ALA A 220 5.81 -7.75 6.18
N LEU A 221 4.59 -8.15 6.59
CA LEU A 221 3.49 -7.24 6.89
C LEU A 221 3.82 -6.34 8.09
N ALA A 222 4.35 -6.90 9.18
CA ALA A 222 4.76 -6.13 10.36
C ALA A 222 5.80 -5.05 10.01
N SER A 223 6.81 -5.41 9.20
CA SER A 223 7.82 -4.46 8.74
C SER A 223 7.22 -3.34 7.86
N GLN A 224 6.23 -3.67 7.02
CA GLN A 224 5.53 -2.67 6.21
C GLN A 224 4.65 -1.77 7.07
N LEU A 225 3.87 -2.33 8.01
CA LEU A 225 3.04 -1.55 8.94
C LEU A 225 3.88 -0.59 9.80
N GLN A 226 5.04 -1.03 10.29
CA GLN A 226 5.96 -0.16 11.03
C GLN A 226 6.39 1.07 10.20
N LYS A 227 6.66 0.88 8.90
CA LYS A 227 6.99 1.98 7.99
C LYS A 227 5.77 2.84 7.67
N LEU A 228 4.62 2.21 7.46
CA LEU A 228 3.35 2.87 7.13
C LEU A 228 2.96 3.85 8.23
N PHE A 229 3.03 3.42 9.50
CA PHE A 229 2.60 4.21 10.67
C PHE A 229 3.73 4.97 11.38
N ARG A 230 4.90 5.13 10.77
CA ARG A 230 6.07 5.77 11.40
C ARG A 230 5.82 7.19 11.92
N LYS A 231 4.87 7.92 11.36
CA LYS A 231 4.49 9.29 11.78
C LYS A 231 2.98 9.43 12.02
N TYR A 232 2.39 8.35 12.44
CA TYR A 232 0.99 8.35 12.86
C TYR A 232 0.81 9.30 14.07
N PRO A 233 -0.23 10.13 14.12
CA PRO A 233 -0.51 11.03 15.23
C PRO A 233 -0.85 10.19 16.48
N ARG A 234 -0.04 10.36 17.54
CA ARG A 234 -0.16 9.65 18.83
C ARG A 234 -0.13 10.66 19.97
#